data_0f95e147c32d4b1d3197f196c1c1b0c2
#
_entry.id   0f95e147c32d4b1d3197f196c1c1b0c2
#
_cell.length_a   1.000
_cell.length_b   1.000
_cell.length_c   1.000
_cell.angle_alpha   90.00
_cell.angle_beta   90.00
_cell.angle_gamma   90.00
#
_symmetry.space_group_name_H-M   'P 1'
#
loop_
_entity.id
_entity.type
_entity.pdbx_description
1 polymer ?
#
loop_
_entity_poly.entity_id
_entity_poly.type
_entity_poly.pdbx_seq_one_letter_code
_entity_poly.pdbx_strand_id
1 'polypeptide(L)'
;MAERRHPTSAGILAHGRDDAGESIVFLAHLGGPFWAHRDDGAWGIPKGEFDEGSEEPLTAARREFAEEIGVPAPAGEVVDLGTHVQPGGKRVRTFAIELMSDPGDLVFVSSNLFDLEWPRGSGSIQQFPETDQAAWFDLPTARRKLLKGQLAILDTFAQVVVRAY
;
A
#
# COMPACT_ATOMS: atom_id res chain seq x y z
N MET A 1 -27.61 -16.84 -10.54
CA MET A 1 -26.15 -16.66 -10.74
C MET A 1 -25.66 -15.68 -9.68
N ALA A 2 -24.79 -16.11 -8.82
CA ALA A 2 -24.14 -15.20 -7.89
C ALA A 2 -23.18 -14.32 -8.69
N GLU A 3 -23.41 -13.01 -8.68
CA GLU A 3 -22.42 -12.05 -9.17
C GLU A 3 -21.09 -12.33 -8.47
N ARG A 4 -20.02 -12.53 -9.24
CA ARG A 4 -18.68 -12.59 -8.67
C ARG A 4 -18.38 -11.21 -8.09
N ARG A 5 -18.57 -11.07 -6.78
CA ARG A 5 -18.10 -9.89 -6.08
C ARG A 5 -16.57 -9.90 -6.17
N HIS A 6 -16.03 -8.94 -6.89
CA HIS A 6 -14.60 -8.71 -6.85
C HIS A 6 -14.20 -8.27 -5.45
N PRO A 7 -13.14 -8.83 -4.88
CA PRO A 7 -12.70 -8.44 -3.55
C PRO A 7 -12.34 -6.96 -3.49
N THR A 8 -12.71 -6.32 -2.39
CA THR A 8 -12.37 -4.93 -2.10
C THR A 8 -11.24 -4.91 -1.08
N SER A 9 -10.22 -4.11 -1.36
CA SER A 9 -9.12 -3.82 -0.44
C SER A 9 -9.21 -2.39 0.04
N ALA A 10 -8.66 -2.13 1.22
CA ALA A 10 -8.46 -0.80 1.75
C ALA A 10 -6.98 -0.60 2.09
N GLY A 11 -6.47 0.58 1.83
CA GLY A 11 -5.07 0.90 2.05
C GLY A 11 -4.82 2.34 2.46
N ILE A 12 -3.62 2.58 2.96
CA ILE A 12 -3.17 3.91 3.38
C ILE A 12 -1.95 4.31 2.58
N LEU A 13 -2.03 5.48 1.95
CA LEU A 13 -0.89 6.18 1.39
C LEU A 13 -0.41 7.20 2.42
N ALA A 14 0.57 6.82 3.22
CA ALA A 14 1.23 7.75 4.13
C ALA A 14 2.08 8.72 3.30
N HIS A 15 2.01 9.99 3.63
CA HIS A 15 2.74 11.03 2.92
C HIS A 15 3.33 12.05 3.89
N GLY A 16 4.28 12.81 3.42
CA GLY A 16 4.95 13.85 4.18
C GLY A 16 5.76 14.75 3.24
N ARG A 17 6.74 15.43 3.81
CA ARG A 17 7.66 16.27 3.06
C ARG A 17 9.10 15.94 3.42
N ASP A 18 9.97 16.01 2.43
CA ASP A 18 11.41 15.88 2.66
C ASP A 18 12.02 17.19 3.17
N ASP A 19 13.35 17.19 3.37
CA ASP A 19 14.08 18.37 3.88
C ASP A 19 14.01 19.56 2.92
N ALA A 20 13.75 19.33 1.62
CA ALA A 20 13.56 20.38 0.63
C ALA A 20 12.10 20.87 0.54
N GLY A 21 11.19 20.30 1.34
CA GLY A 21 9.76 20.62 1.32
C GLY A 21 8.98 19.93 0.20
N GLU A 22 9.59 19.01 -0.52
CA GLU A 22 8.93 18.26 -1.58
C GLU A 22 8.06 17.12 -1.02
N SER A 23 6.93 16.87 -1.68
CA SER A 23 6.03 15.78 -1.29
C SER A 23 6.70 14.43 -1.48
N ILE A 24 6.61 13.59 -0.46
CA ILE A 24 7.06 12.20 -0.48
C ILE A 24 5.95 11.27 -0.01
N VAL A 25 5.99 10.04 -0.48
CA VAL A 25 5.03 8.99 -0.14
C VAL A 25 5.76 7.73 0.34
N PHE A 26 5.10 7.00 1.24
CA PHE A 26 5.63 5.78 1.85
C PHE A 26 5.04 4.57 1.14
N LEU A 27 5.90 3.75 0.53
CA LEU A 27 5.51 2.57 -0.23
C LEU A 27 6.14 1.31 0.34
N ALA A 28 5.47 0.19 0.13
CA ALA A 28 5.88 -1.13 0.57
C ALA A 28 6.31 -1.98 -0.64
N HIS A 29 7.47 -2.62 -0.52
CA HIS A 29 7.94 -3.58 -1.51
C HIS A 29 7.22 -4.92 -1.31
N LEU A 30 6.71 -5.50 -2.40
CA LEU A 30 6.03 -6.78 -2.36
C LEU A 30 7.00 -7.89 -1.97
N GLY A 31 6.62 -8.67 -0.96
CA GLY A 31 7.41 -9.77 -0.45
C GLY A 31 7.22 -11.06 -1.25
N GLY A 32 8.03 -12.04 -0.90
CA GLY A 32 8.02 -13.35 -1.52
C GLY A 32 9.01 -13.51 -2.69
N PRO A 33 9.25 -14.76 -3.11
CA PRO A 33 10.34 -15.07 -4.07
C PRO A 33 10.08 -14.51 -5.45
N PHE A 34 8.81 -14.31 -5.83
CA PHE A 34 8.44 -13.77 -7.13
C PHE A 34 8.91 -12.33 -7.31
N TRP A 35 8.91 -11.54 -6.23
CA TRP A 35 9.23 -10.11 -6.23
C TRP A 35 10.64 -9.79 -5.70
N ALA A 36 11.32 -10.77 -5.10
CA ALA A 36 12.57 -10.57 -4.36
C ALA A 36 13.66 -9.82 -5.13
N HIS A 37 13.74 -10.00 -6.44
CA HIS A 37 14.75 -9.38 -7.30
C HIS A 37 14.20 -8.29 -8.21
N ARG A 38 12.95 -7.85 -7.95
CA ARG A 38 12.31 -6.78 -8.71
C ARG A 38 12.30 -5.51 -7.89
N ASP A 39 12.47 -4.38 -8.55
CA ASP A 39 12.43 -3.06 -7.93
C ASP A 39 11.36 -2.18 -8.59
N ASP A 40 11.62 -1.62 -9.78
CA ASP A 40 10.62 -0.84 -10.49
C ASP A 40 9.36 -1.67 -10.78
N GLY A 41 8.20 -1.09 -10.49
CA GLY A 41 6.92 -1.79 -10.65
C GLY A 41 6.63 -2.87 -9.60
N ALA A 42 7.42 -2.94 -8.52
CA ALA A 42 7.32 -3.97 -7.48
C ALA A 42 6.89 -3.41 -6.12
N TRP A 43 6.53 -2.14 -6.04
CA TRP A 43 6.11 -1.47 -4.82
C TRP A 43 4.63 -1.13 -4.88
N GLY A 44 4.00 -1.09 -3.73
CA GLY A 44 2.59 -0.78 -3.61
C GLY A 44 2.26 0.00 -2.34
N ILE A 45 1.01 0.41 -2.28
CA ILE A 45 0.42 1.01 -1.08
C ILE A 45 0.09 -0.13 -0.12
N PRO A 46 0.47 -0.05 1.17
CA PRO A 46 0.06 -1.03 2.17
C PRO A 46 -1.46 -1.15 2.19
N LYS A 47 -1.97 -2.34 1.90
CA LYS A 47 -3.40 -2.59 1.73
C LYS A 47 -3.72 -4.07 1.88
N GLY A 48 -4.97 -4.37 2.16
CA GLY A 48 -5.46 -5.74 2.15
C GLY A 48 -6.97 -5.82 2.02
N GLU A 49 -7.44 -7.02 1.78
CA GLU A 49 -8.85 -7.30 1.60
C GLU A 49 -9.61 -7.18 2.92
N PHE A 50 -10.85 -6.71 2.84
CA PHE A 50 -11.73 -6.60 3.98
C PHE A 50 -13.17 -6.89 3.57
N ASP A 51 -14.00 -7.22 4.57
CA ASP A 51 -15.44 -7.43 4.37
C ASP A 51 -16.18 -6.10 4.59
N GLU A 52 -16.67 -5.52 3.50
CA GLU A 52 -17.44 -4.26 3.53
C GLU A 52 -18.72 -4.34 4.38
N GLY A 53 -19.24 -5.54 4.63
CA GLY A 53 -20.41 -5.74 5.45
C GLY A 53 -20.14 -5.72 6.96
N SER A 54 -18.87 -5.86 7.38
CA SER A 54 -18.50 -6.02 8.79
C SER A 54 -17.42 -5.05 9.27
N GLU A 55 -16.70 -4.39 8.37
CA GLU A 55 -15.60 -3.49 8.73
C GLU A 55 -15.66 -2.20 7.91
N GLU A 56 -15.47 -1.06 8.58
CA GLU A 56 -15.37 0.24 7.90
C GLU A 56 -14.07 0.33 7.08
N PRO A 57 -14.10 0.92 5.87
CA PRO A 57 -12.91 0.99 5.01
C PRO A 57 -11.67 1.59 5.66
N LEU A 58 -11.80 2.71 6.37
CA LEU A 58 -10.66 3.34 7.04
C LEU A 58 -10.10 2.47 8.18
N THR A 59 -10.97 1.81 8.94
CA THR A 59 -10.57 0.86 9.98
C THR A 59 -9.78 -0.30 9.38
N ALA A 60 -10.27 -0.86 8.29
CA ALA A 60 -9.57 -1.91 7.55
C ALA A 60 -8.21 -1.43 7.01
N ALA A 61 -8.17 -0.23 6.44
CA ALA A 61 -6.93 0.35 5.92
C ALA A 61 -5.86 0.52 7.01
N ARG A 62 -6.26 0.99 8.20
CA ARG A 62 -5.36 1.13 9.35
C ARG A 62 -4.87 -0.22 9.86
N ARG A 63 -5.75 -1.21 9.93
CA ARG A 63 -5.40 -2.58 10.33
C ARG A 63 -4.39 -3.19 9.36
N GLU A 64 -4.66 -3.10 8.07
CA GLU A 64 -3.77 -3.64 7.03
C GLU A 64 -2.41 -2.95 7.03
N PHE A 65 -2.36 -1.64 7.24
CA PHE A 65 -1.10 -0.91 7.35
C PHE A 65 -0.26 -1.45 8.51
N ALA A 66 -0.86 -1.63 9.68
CA ALA A 66 -0.17 -2.17 10.85
C ALA A 66 0.32 -3.60 10.64
N GLU A 67 -0.48 -4.44 9.97
CA GLU A 67 -0.10 -5.81 9.64
C GLU A 67 1.07 -5.89 8.64
N GLU A 68 1.10 -5.02 7.64
CA GLU A 68 2.10 -5.04 6.58
C GLU A 68 3.39 -4.29 6.93
N ILE A 69 3.32 -3.30 7.79
CA ILE A 69 4.47 -2.43 8.14
C ILE A 69 5.01 -2.72 9.53
N GLY A 70 4.16 -3.23 10.42
CA GLY A 70 4.52 -3.57 11.80
C GLY A 70 4.44 -2.42 12.79
N VAL A 71 3.92 -1.27 12.36
CA VAL A 71 3.66 -0.10 13.19
C VAL A 71 2.32 0.52 12.81
N PRO A 72 1.66 1.27 13.71
CA PRO A 72 0.41 1.95 13.38
C PRO A 72 0.59 2.94 12.23
N ALA A 73 -0.48 3.14 11.45
CA ALA A 73 -0.54 4.21 10.47
C ALA A 73 -0.43 5.59 11.14
N PRO A 74 0.03 6.61 10.42
CA PRO A 74 0.03 7.98 10.93
C PRO A 74 -1.36 8.41 11.41
N ALA A 75 -1.40 9.28 12.43
CA ALA A 75 -2.63 9.80 13.03
C ALA A 75 -3.02 11.19 12.51
N GLY A 76 -2.42 11.64 11.42
CA GLY A 76 -2.68 12.95 10.82
C GLY A 76 -4.03 13.04 10.10
N GLU A 77 -4.22 14.13 9.39
CA GLU A 77 -5.42 14.36 8.59
C GLU A 77 -5.60 13.25 7.55
N VAL A 78 -6.83 12.77 7.43
CA VAL A 78 -7.21 11.70 6.50
C VAL A 78 -7.93 12.31 5.30
N VAL A 79 -7.43 12.03 4.11
CA VAL A 79 -8.07 12.40 2.86
C VAL A 79 -8.47 11.13 2.11
N ASP A 80 -9.76 10.95 1.88
CA ASP A 80 -10.29 9.83 1.11
C ASP A 80 -9.98 10.04 -0.37
N LEU A 81 -9.14 9.19 -0.94
CA LEU A 81 -8.81 9.22 -2.37
C LEU A 81 -9.80 8.46 -3.25
N GLY A 82 -10.82 7.85 -2.64
CA GLY A 82 -11.83 7.08 -3.34
C GLY A 82 -11.39 5.65 -3.69
N THR A 83 -12.18 5.02 -4.52
CA THR A 83 -11.96 3.65 -4.95
C THR A 83 -11.41 3.61 -6.38
N HIS A 84 -10.34 2.87 -6.56
CA HIS A 84 -9.73 2.63 -7.87
C HIS A 84 -9.89 1.15 -8.23
N VAL A 85 -10.25 0.89 -9.48
CA VAL A 85 -10.37 -0.47 -10.01
C VAL A 85 -9.07 -0.86 -10.67
N GLN A 86 -8.45 -1.93 -10.18
CA GLN A 86 -7.22 -2.47 -10.75
C GLN A 86 -7.52 -3.44 -11.91
N PRO A 87 -6.52 -3.76 -12.75
CA PRO A 87 -6.65 -4.85 -13.72
C PRO A 87 -7.14 -6.12 -13.03
N GLY A 88 -8.09 -6.82 -13.66
CA GLY A 88 -8.72 -8.00 -13.07
C GLY A 88 -9.93 -7.71 -12.19
N GLY A 89 -10.31 -6.43 -12.02
CA GLY A 89 -11.53 -6.02 -11.32
C GLY A 89 -11.38 -5.85 -9.80
N LYS A 90 -10.20 -6.01 -9.23
CA LYS A 90 -9.94 -5.70 -7.83
C LYS A 90 -10.18 -4.22 -7.56
N ARG A 91 -10.87 -3.92 -6.46
CA ARG A 91 -11.14 -2.55 -6.00
C ARG A 91 -10.23 -2.21 -4.83
N VAL A 92 -9.66 -1.02 -4.85
CA VAL A 92 -8.85 -0.50 -3.74
C VAL A 92 -9.39 0.85 -3.31
N ARG A 93 -9.86 0.93 -2.06
CA ARG A 93 -10.18 2.18 -1.38
C ARG A 93 -8.94 2.67 -0.67
N THR A 94 -8.45 3.86 -1.03
CA THR A 94 -7.21 4.41 -0.47
C THR A 94 -7.47 5.70 0.28
N PHE A 95 -6.82 5.85 1.42
CA PHE A 95 -6.82 7.06 2.24
C PHE A 95 -5.40 7.61 2.31
N ALA A 96 -5.22 8.87 2.00
CA ALA A 96 -3.95 9.57 2.22
C ALA A 96 -3.93 10.10 3.66
N ILE A 97 -2.86 9.82 4.39
CA ILE A 97 -2.69 10.31 5.77
C ILE A 97 -1.31 10.94 5.90
N GLU A 98 -1.29 12.20 6.34
CA GLU A 98 -0.06 12.93 6.53
C GLU A 98 0.66 12.48 7.80
N LEU A 99 1.96 12.22 7.67
CA LEU A 99 2.86 12.06 8.82
C LEU A 99 3.26 13.46 9.31
N MET A 100 2.85 13.80 10.52
CA MET A 100 3.09 15.12 11.10
C MET A 100 4.47 15.28 11.73
N SER A 101 5.20 14.18 11.88
CA SER A 101 6.56 14.15 12.41
C SER A 101 7.60 13.96 11.30
N ASP A 102 8.84 13.73 11.66
CA ASP A 102 9.91 13.46 10.70
C ASP A 102 9.66 12.17 9.92
N PRO A 103 9.88 12.13 8.61
CA PRO A 103 9.75 10.90 7.83
C PRO A 103 10.52 9.70 8.41
N GLY A 104 11.66 9.94 9.06
CA GLY A 104 12.43 8.90 9.75
C GLY A 104 11.70 8.24 10.91
N ASP A 105 10.63 8.81 11.41
CA ASP A 105 9.82 8.22 12.49
C ASP A 105 8.91 7.08 11.99
N LEU A 106 8.68 6.99 10.69
CA LEU A 106 7.92 5.90 10.08
C LEU A 106 8.87 4.98 9.31
N VAL A 107 9.11 3.80 9.87
CA VAL A 107 10.01 2.79 9.29
C VAL A 107 9.34 1.43 9.28
N PHE A 108 9.73 0.60 8.31
CA PHE A 108 9.30 -0.79 8.26
C PHE A 108 9.89 -1.56 9.44
N VAL A 109 9.04 -2.32 10.14
CA VAL A 109 9.45 -3.16 11.28
C VAL A 109 9.23 -4.62 10.96
N SER A 110 8.03 -5.01 10.54
CA SER A 110 7.69 -6.40 10.25
C SER A 110 6.42 -6.45 9.41
N SER A 111 6.20 -7.58 8.78
CA SER A 111 4.97 -7.83 8.01
C SER A 111 4.40 -9.19 8.40
N ASN A 112 3.08 -9.34 8.26
CA ASN A 112 2.43 -10.63 8.31
C ASN A 112 2.96 -11.55 7.20
N LEU A 113 2.79 -12.85 7.39
CA LEU A 113 3.27 -13.88 6.48
C LEU A 113 2.12 -14.42 5.63
N PHE A 114 2.46 -14.93 4.45
CA PHE A 114 1.56 -15.72 3.63
C PHE A 114 2.20 -17.04 3.22
N ASP A 115 1.36 -18.04 2.97
CA ASP A 115 1.79 -19.36 2.53
C ASP A 115 1.86 -19.40 1.00
N LEU A 116 2.92 -19.99 0.48
CA LEU A 116 3.13 -20.16 -0.95
C LEU A 116 3.84 -21.50 -1.22
N GLU A 117 3.33 -22.23 -2.21
CA GLU A 117 4.07 -23.38 -2.74
C GLU A 117 5.28 -22.87 -3.52
N TRP A 118 6.45 -23.20 -3.02
CA TRP A 118 7.69 -22.75 -3.65
C TRP A 118 8.82 -23.79 -3.47
N PRO A 119 9.55 -24.17 -4.51
CA PRO A 119 9.29 -23.81 -5.92
C PRO A 119 7.92 -24.28 -6.41
N ARG A 120 7.42 -23.64 -7.46
CA ARG A 120 6.10 -23.97 -8.04
C ARG A 120 6.07 -25.44 -8.47
N GLY A 121 5.04 -26.20 -8.05
CA GLY A 121 4.87 -27.61 -8.34
C GLY A 121 5.70 -28.54 -7.47
N SER A 122 6.43 -28.04 -6.47
CA SER A 122 7.28 -28.85 -5.57
C SER A 122 6.51 -29.58 -4.48
N GLY A 123 5.27 -29.16 -4.18
CA GLY A 123 4.51 -29.60 -3.02
C GLY A 123 5.00 -29.05 -1.69
N SER A 124 6.03 -28.21 -1.71
CA SER A 124 6.60 -27.58 -0.51
C SER A 124 5.95 -26.22 -0.24
N ILE A 125 5.22 -26.10 0.87
CA ILE A 125 4.63 -24.85 1.31
C ILE A 125 5.63 -24.10 2.19
N GLN A 126 5.94 -22.87 1.80
CA GLN A 126 6.82 -21.98 2.54
C GLN A 126 6.10 -20.70 2.91
N GLN A 127 6.55 -20.06 3.99
CA GLN A 127 6.00 -18.76 4.43
C GLN A 127 6.92 -17.64 3.99
N PHE A 128 6.30 -16.57 3.48
CA PHE A 128 6.98 -15.36 3.05
C PHE A 128 6.27 -14.13 3.63
N PRO A 129 7.00 -13.03 3.89
CA PRO A 129 6.35 -11.78 4.32
C PRO A 129 5.53 -11.17 3.17
N GLU A 130 4.38 -10.60 3.48
CA GLU A 130 3.57 -9.82 2.52
C GLU A 130 4.37 -8.61 2.01
N THR A 131 5.10 -7.97 2.90
CA THR A 131 6.00 -6.85 2.62
C THR A 131 7.38 -7.18 3.18
N ASP A 132 8.44 -6.98 2.41
CA ASP A 132 9.81 -7.25 2.86
C ASP A 132 10.63 -5.99 3.15
N GLN A 133 10.19 -4.84 2.67
CA GLN A 133 10.76 -3.54 2.99
C GLN A 133 9.76 -2.42 2.69
N ALA A 134 9.97 -1.26 3.25
CA ALA A 134 9.20 -0.06 2.93
C ALA A 134 10.12 1.16 2.98
N ALA A 135 9.78 2.18 2.18
CA ALA A 135 10.62 3.36 2.07
C ALA A 135 9.83 4.59 1.60
N TRP A 136 10.40 5.75 1.83
CA TRP A 136 9.92 7.02 1.33
C TRP A 136 10.46 7.30 -0.07
N PHE A 137 9.60 7.81 -0.95
CA PHE A 137 9.95 8.19 -2.30
C PHE A 137 9.35 9.54 -2.67
N ASP A 138 10.08 10.35 -3.42
CA ASP A 138 9.48 11.48 -4.12
C ASP A 138 8.48 11.00 -5.18
N LEU A 139 7.61 11.88 -5.67
CA LEU A 139 6.54 11.46 -6.57
C LEU A 139 7.05 10.90 -7.91
N PRO A 140 8.06 11.48 -8.57
CA PRO A 140 8.59 10.88 -9.79
C PRO A 140 9.16 9.48 -9.58
N THR A 141 9.87 9.25 -8.49
CA THR A 141 10.41 7.94 -8.13
C THR A 141 9.29 6.96 -7.76
N ALA A 142 8.33 7.40 -6.96
CA ALA A 142 7.16 6.59 -6.61
C ALA A 142 6.40 6.11 -7.84
N ARG A 143 6.25 6.96 -8.85
CA ARG A 143 5.60 6.60 -10.11
C ARG A 143 6.32 5.46 -10.82
N ARG A 144 7.64 5.43 -10.79
CA ARG A 144 8.43 4.34 -11.37
C ARG A 144 8.37 3.07 -10.53
N LYS A 145 8.33 3.21 -9.21
CA LYS A 145 8.33 2.08 -8.27
C LYS A 145 7.00 1.35 -8.19
N LEU A 146 5.89 2.07 -8.31
CA LEU A 146 4.55 1.51 -8.10
C LEU A 146 4.18 0.45 -9.13
N LEU A 147 3.42 -0.54 -8.67
CA LEU A 147 2.62 -1.41 -9.53
C LEU A 147 1.79 -0.57 -10.48
N LYS A 148 1.75 -0.95 -11.75
CA LYS A 148 0.99 -0.22 -12.78
C LYS A 148 -0.48 -0.02 -12.41
N GLY A 149 -1.11 -1.01 -11.81
CA GLY A 149 -2.50 -0.94 -11.37
C GLY A 149 -2.76 0.07 -10.25
N GLN A 150 -1.73 0.63 -9.63
CA GLN A 150 -1.85 1.62 -8.56
C GLN A 150 -1.43 3.04 -8.97
N LEU A 151 -0.98 3.24 -10.19
CA LEU A 151 -0.56 4.57 -10.67
C LEU A 151 -1.69 5.60 -10.61
N ALA A 152 -2.92 5.20 -10.88
CA ALA A 152 -4.07 6.08 -10.80
C ALA A 152 -4.31 6.61 -9.37
N ILE A 153 -3.94 5.86 -8.35
CA ILE A 153 -4.02 6.29 -6.95
C ILE A 153 -3.03 7.45 -6.70
N LEU A 154 -1.81 7.32 -7.20
CA LEU A 154 -0.81 8.38 -7.10
C LEU A 154 -1.24 9.64 -7.86
N ASP A 155 -1.87 9.48 -9.02
CA ASP A 155 -2.42 10.61 -9.79
C ASP A 155 -3.51 11.33 -9.00
N THR A 156 -4.42 10.61 -8.38
CA THR A 156 -5.46 11.19 -7.51
C THR A 156 -4.83 11.91 -6.33
N PHE A 157 -3.85 11.31 -5.67
CA PHE A 157 -3.11 11.95 -4.59
C PHE A 157 -2.49 13.28 -5.02
N ALA A 158 -1.82 13.32 -6.15
CA ALA A 158 -1.21 14.53 -6.67
C ALA A 158 -2.23 15.63 -6.96
N GLN A 159 -3.41 15.27 -7.45
CA GLN A 159 -4.48 16.22 -7.74
C GLN A 159 -5.18 16.74 -6.49
N VAL A 160 -5.47 15.86 -5.54
CA VAL A 160 -6.32 16.17 -4.38
C VAL A 160 -5.51 16.73 -3.22
N VAL A 161 -4.32 16.20 -2.97
CA VAL A 161 -3.51 16.56 -1.80
C VAL A 161 -2.42 17.57 -2.16
N VAL A 162 -1.61 17.29 -3.17
CA VAL A 162 -0.44 18.13 -3.49
C VAL A 162 -0.85 19.49 -4.06
N ARG A 163 -1.87 19.53 -4.92
CA ARG A 163 -2.33 20.80 -5.54
C ARG A 163 -3.18 21.68 -4.61
N ALA A 164 -3.59 21.16 -3.45
CA ALA A 164 -4.37 21.92 -2.47
C ALA A 164 -3.51 22.85 -1.59
N TYR A 165 -2.18 22.82 -1.74
CA TYR A 165 -1.23 23.65 -0.96
C TYR A 165 -0.53 24.67 -1.82
#